data_d7b55a8a643ca0366fbe1dffe989fd91
#
_entry.id   d7b55a8a643ca0366fbe1dffe989fd91
#
_cell.length_a   1.000
_cell.length_b   1.000
_cell.length_c   1.000
_cell.angle_alpha   90.00
_cell.angle_beta   90.00
_cell.angle_gamma   90.00
#
_symmetry.space_group_name_H-M   'P 1'
#
loop_
_entity.id
_entity.type
_entity.pdbx_description
1 polymer ?
#
loop_
_entity_poly.entity_id
_entity_poly.type
_entity_poly.pdbx_seq_one_letter_code
_entity_poly.pdbx_strand_id
1 'polypeptide(L)'
;MGNKENINKVVLAYSGGLDTSVILKWLQETYDCEVVTFSADLGQGAELEEAKKKAEDLGVKEIFIEDLKNEFVKDYIFPMFRANTIYEGSYLLGTAIARPLIAKKQIEIAKKVGADAVCHGATGKGNDQIRFELAYYGLNPDIRVIAPWREWDLNSRKKLIEFAEKNQIVITKDNSGE
;
A
#
# COMPACT_ATOMS: atom_id res chain seq x y z
N MET A 1 2.98 18.44 19.98
CA MET A 1 3.41 18.42 18.56
C MET A 1 4.72 17.67 18.53
N GLY A 2 4.70 16.37 18.27
CA GLY A 2 5.91 15.54 18.17
C GLY A 2 6.74 16.03 17.00
N ASN A 3 8.05 16.05 17.17
CA ASN A 3 9.02 16.29 16.09
C ASN A 3 8.64 15.43 14.89
N LYS A 4 8.11 16.05 13.82
CA LYS A 4 8.06 15.41 12.51
C LYS A 4 9.52 15.27 12.09
N GLU A 5 10.11 14.10 12.31
CA GLU A 5 11.42 13.78 11.77
C GLU A 5 11.39 14.06 10.27
N ASN A 6 12.48 14.60 9.76
CA ASN A 6 12.60 15.02 8.37
C ASN A 6 12.48 13.77 7.46
N ILE A 7 11.29 13.52 6.93
CA ILE A 7 11.04 12.48 5.93
C ILE A 7 11.05 13.16 4.58
N ASN A 8 12.01 12.82 3.73
CA ASN A 8 12.14 13.40 2.40
C ASN A 8 11.54 12.51 1.31
N LYS A 9 11.55 11.20 1.53
CA LYS A 9 11.06 10.23 0.53
C LYS A 9 10.34 9.06 1.20
N VAL A 10 9.16 8.70 0.68
CA VAL A 10 8.30 7.62 1.18
C VAL A 10 7.94 6.66 0.05
N VAL A 11 8.05 5.35 0.27
CA VAL A 11 7.47 4.35 -0.64
C VAL A 11 6.09 3.96 -0.16
N LEU A 12 5.08 4.20 -0.97
CA LEU A 12 3.67 3.88 -0.71
C LEU A 12 3.28 2.58 -1.42
N ALA A 13 2.75 1.60 -0.68
CA ALA A 13 2.01 0.47 -1.28
C ALA A 13 0.70 1.00 -1.88
N TYR A 14 0.64 1.02 -3.21
CA TYR A 14 -0.37 1.74 -3.97
C TYR A 14 -1.24 0.80 -4.80
N SER A 15 -2.55 0.88 -4.65
CA SER A 15 -3.52 0.08 -5.40
C SER A 15 -4.27 0.86 -6.49
N GLY A 16 -4.14 2.19 -6.53
CA GLY A 16 -4.92 3.04 -7.42
C GLY A 16 -6.38 3.27 -6.98
N GLY A 17 -6.80 2.68 -5.85
CA GLY A 17 -8.11 2.92 -5.26
C GLY A 17 -8.21 4.27 -4.55
N LEU A 18 -9.43 4.63 -4.12
CA LEU A 18 -9.70 5.89 -3.43
C LEU A 18 -8.77 6.10 -2.23
N ASP A 19 -8.69 5.12 -1.33
CA ASP A 19 -7.95 5.23 -0.09
C ASP A 19 -6.47 5.52 -0.33
N THR A 20 -5.83 4.75 -1.22
CA THR A 20 -4.40 4.92 -1.50
C THR A 20 -4.10 6.18 -2.29
N SER A 21 -5.02 6.66 -3.13
CA SER A 21 -4.86 7.93 -3.85
C SER A 21 -5.00 9.14 -2.91
N VAL A 22 -5.90 9.06 -1.93
CA VAL A 22 -5.99 10.07 -0.86
C VAL A 22 -4.74 10.05 0.02
N ILE A 23 -4.25 8.85 0.38
CA ILE A 23 -3.00 8.69 1.15
C ILE A 23 -1.81 9.32 0.41
N LEU A 24 -1.68 9.09 -0.89
CA LEU A 24 -0.61 9.65 -1.70
C LEU A 24 -0.60 11.18 -1.57
N LYS A 25 -1.74 11.82 -1.80
CA LYS A 25 -1.86 13.28 -1.71
C LYS A 25 -1.64 13.79 -0.30
N TRP A 26 -2.17 13.10 0.70
CA TRP A 26 -2.00 13.43 2.11
C TRP A 26 -0.53 13.36 2.55
N LEU A 27 0.24 12.37 2.08
CA LEU A 27 1.68 12.26 2.34
C LEU A 27 2.43 13.47 1.79
N GLN A 28 2.16 13.84 0.53
CA GLN A 28 2.77 15.01 -0.10
C GLN A 28 2.50 16.30 0.69
N GLU A 29 1.26 16.52 1.13
CA GLU A 29 0.88 17.73 1.86
C GLU A 29 1.33 17.75 3.33
N THR A 30 1.33 16.58 3.99
CA THR A 30 1.59 16.48 5.44
C THR A 30 3.07 16.45 5.78
N TYR A 31 3.85 15.76 4.95
CA TYR A 31 5.28 15.56 5.17
C TYR A 31 6.16 16.41 4.24
N ASP A 32 5.56 17.07 3.24
CA ASP A 32 6.30 17.81 2.20
C ASP A 32 7.40 16.93 1.57
N CYS A 33 7.05 15.67 1.26
CA CYS A 33 7.99 14.63 0.84
C CYS A 33 7.72 14.14 -0.57
N GLU A 34 8.74 13.55 -1.17
CA GLU A 34 8.60 12.79 -2.41
C GLU A 34 7.92 11.45 -2.12
N VAL A 35 6.86 11.13 -2.88
CA VAL A 35 6.19 9.84 -2.79
C VAL A 35 6.55 8.99 -4.00
N VAL A 36 7.09 7.82 -3.73
CA VAL A 36 7.32 6.73 -4.69
C VAL A 36 6.17 5.74 -4.55
N THR A 37 5.52 5.37 -5.64
CA THR A 37 4.45 4.37 -5.60
C THR A 37 4.96 3.00 -5.99
N PHE A 38 4.48 1.99 -5.29
CA PHE A 38 4.74 0.59 -5.59
C PHE A 38 3.44 -0.20 -5.68
N SER A 39 3.21 -0.86 -6.80
CA SER A 39 2.10 -1.79 -7.05
C SER A 39 2.64 -3.18 -7.37
N ALA A 40 2.15 -4.19 -6.66
CA ALA A 40 2.50 -5.58 -6.90
C ALA A 40 1.52 -6.20 -7.92
N ASP A 41 2.02 -6.74 -9.02
CA ASP A 41 1.23 -7.55 -9.93
C ASP A 41 1.20 -9.01 -9.40
N LEU A 42 0.06 -9.37 -8.85
CA LEU A 42 -0.28 -10.72 -8.40
C LEU A 42 -1.33 -11.38 -9.29
N GLY A 43 -1.65 -10.77 -10.45
CA GLY A 43 -2.65 -11.24 -11.39
C GLY A 43 -3.89 -10.35 -11.55
N GLN A 44 -3.86 -9.09 -11.08
CA GLN A 44 -4.99 -8.14 -11.15
C GLN A 44 -5.26 -7.62 -12.57
N GLY A 45 -4.30 -7.76 -13.50
CA GLY A 45 -4.50 -7.37 -14.91
C GLY A 45 -4.59 -5.85 -15.13
N ALA A 46 -5.66 -5.40 -15.78
CA ALA A 46 -5.80 -4.01 -16.28
C ALA A 46 -5.82 -2.93 -15.18
N GLU A 47 -6.12 -3.27 -13.94
CA GLU A 47 -6.15 -2.33 -12.81
C GLU A 47 -4.80 -1.63 -12.56
N LEU A 48 -3.69 -2.29 -12.92
CA LEU A 48 -2.35 -1.75 -12.71
C LEU A 48 -2.02 -0.57 -13.62
N GLU A 49 -2.48 -0.59 -14.87
CA GLU A 49 -2.28 0.53 -15.80
C GLU A 49 -3.09 1.76 -15.37
N GLU A 50 -4.30 1.53 -14.86
CA GLU A 50 -5.13 2.61 -14.32
C GLU A 50 -4.48 3.20 -13.04
N ALA A 51 -3.96 2.36 -12.16
CA ALA A 51 -3.24 2.80 -10.97
C ALA A 51 -2.00 3.64 -11.34
N LYS A 52 -1.22 3.20 -12.34
CA LYS A 52 -0.07 3.95 -12.85
C LYS A 52 -0.46 5.34 -13.31
N LYS A 53 -1.48 5.43 -14.17
CA LYS A 53 -1.96 6.71 -14.70
C LYS A 53 -2.41 7.65 -13.58
N LYS A 54 -3.16 7.15 -12.60
CA LYS A 54 -3.57 7.96 -11.43
C LYS A 54 -2.39 8.47 -10.62
N ALA A 55 -1.35 7.67 -10.45
CA ALA A 55 -0.13 8.10 -9.77
C ALA A 55 0.61 9.20 -10.56
N GLU A 56 0.71 9.06 -11.88
CA GLU A 56 1.26 10.09 -12.78
C GLU A 56 0.48 11.40 -12.70
N ASP A 57 -0.86 11.33 -12.76
CA ASP A 57 -1.76 12.49 -12.65
C ASP A 57 -1.63 13.21 -11.28
N LEU A 58 -1.23 12.50 -10.22
CA LEU A 58 -0.94 13.03 -8.90
C LEU A 58 0.52 13.50 -8.73
N GLY A 59 1.29 13.53 -9.81
CA GLY A 59 2.64 14.08 -9.85
C GLY A 59 3.74 13.15 -9.34
N VAL A 60 3.47 11.86 -9.22
CA VAL A 60 4.49 10.87 -8.84
C VAL A 60 5.48 10.67 -9.97
N LYS A 61 6.78 10.76 -9.65
CA LYS A 61 7.87 10.63 -10.62
C LYS A 61 8.43 9.22 -10.71
N GLU A 62 8.47 8.52 -9.58
CA GLU A 62 9.01 7.15 -9.47
C GLU A 62 7.85 6.18 -9.18
N ILE A 63 7.50 5.35 -10.17
CA ILE A 63 6.40 4.40 -10.12
C ILE A 63 6.95 3.01 -10.40
N PHE A 64 6.79 2.09 -9.45
CA PHE A 64 7.19 0.71 -9.57
C PHE A 64 5.96 -0.18 -9.70
N ILE A 65 5.92 -0.99 -10.77
CA ILE A 65 4.98 -2.09 -10.94
C ILE A 65 5.83 -3.34 -11.13
N GLU A 66 5.75 -4.26 -10.17
CA GLU A 66 6.59 -5.46 -10.16
C GLU A 66 5.73 -6.70 -10.37
N ASP A 67 6.10 -7.52 -11.36
CA ASP A 67 5.47 -8.84 -11.58
C ASP A 67 5.96 -9.82 -10.51
N LEU A 68 5.10 -10.10 -9.55
CA LEU A 68 5.36 -11.01 -8.45
C LEU A 68 4.59 -12.33 -8.55
N LYS A 69 3.91 -12.60 -9.67
CA LYS A 69 3.07 -13.80 -9.86
C LYS A 69 3.82 -15.10 -9.61
N ASN A 70 4.99 -15.23 -10.20
CA ASN A 70 5.80 -16.45 -10.05
C ASN A 70 6.29 -16.65 -8.62
N GLU A 71 6.82 -15.61 -7.98
CA GLU A 71 7.27 -15.66 -6.59
C GLU A 71 6.11 -15.97 -5.65
N PHE A 72 4.96 -15.32 -5.86
CA PHE A 72 3.76 -15.54 -5.06
C PHE A 72 3.27 -16.99 -5.13
N VAL A 73 3.17 -17.54 -6.33
CA VAL A 73 2.70 -18.93 -6.53
C VAL A 73 3.68 -19.92 -5.93
N LYS A 74 4.97 -19.77 -6.24
CA LYS A 74 5.99 -20.75 -5.89
C LYS A 74 6.32 -20.76 -4.40
N ASP A 75 6.50 -19.56 -3.82
CA ASP A 75 7.09 -19.42 -2.50
C ASP A 75 6.05 -19.19 -1.40
N TYR A 76 4.79 -18.88 -1.76
CA TYR A 76 3.69 -18.65 -0.82
C TYR A 76 2.51 -19.58 -1.03
N ILE A 77 1.94 -19.67 -2.24
CA ILE A 77 0.72 -20.45 -2.49
C ILE A 77 1.02 -21.94 -2.41
N PHE A 78 2.05 -22.44 -3.08
CA PHE A 78 2.36 -23.87 -3.04
C PHE A 78 2.75 -24.38 -1.65
N PRO A 79 3.57 -23.69 -0.84
CA PRO A 79 3.81 -24.07 0.54
C PRO A 79 2.53 -24.10 1.38
N MET A 80 1.64 -23.12 1.21
CA MET A 80 0.35 -23.08 1.88
C MET A 80 -0.53 -24.28 1.54
N PHE A 81 -0.61 -24.64 0.26
CA PHE A 81 -1.37 -25.82 -0.17
C PHE A 81 -0.77 -27.12 0.35
N ARG A 82 0.57 -27.28 0.35
CA ARG A 82 1.22 -28.45 0.93
C ARG A 82 0.96 -28.59 2.42
N ALA A 83 0.87 -27.47 3.13
CA ALA A 83 0.52 -27.45 4.55
C ALA A 83 -0.98 -27.65 4.80
N ASN A 84 -1.81 -27.74 3.75
CA ASN A 84 -3.27 -27.81 3.83
C ASN A 84 -3.86 -26.70 4.75
N THR A 85 -3.35 -25.49 4.60
CA THR A 85 -3.68 -24.37 5.48
C THR A 85 -4.97 -23.71 5.01
N ILE A 86 -6.02 -23.87 5.80
CA ILE A 86 -7.33 -23.20 5.60
C ILE A 86 -7.74 -22.59 6.94
N TYR A 87 -8.08 -21.32 6.95
CA TYR A 87 -8.55 -20.64 8.16
C TYR A 87 -10.06 -20.84 8.32
N GLU A 88 -10.46 -21.33 9.50
CA GLU A 88 -11.87 -21.62 9.85
C GLU A 88 -12.60 -22.50 8.83
N GLY A 89 -11.89 -23.41 8.17
CA GLY A 89 -12.45 -24.40 7.23
C GLY A 89 -12.91 -23.82 5.87
N SER A 90 -12.76 -22.52 5.61
CA SER A 90 -13.26 -21.88 4.40
C SER A 90 -12.32 -20.87 3.76
N TYR A 91 -11.59 -20.07 4.55
CA TYR A 91 -10.76 -19.00 4.01
C TYR A 91 -9.38 -19.47 3.57
N LEU A 92 -9.07 -19.32 2.28
CA LEU A 92 -7.84 -19.82 1.63
C LEU A 92 -6.62 -18.88 1.82
N LEU A 93 -6.69 -17.88 2.69
CA LEU A 93 -5.57 -17.03 3.09
C LEU A 93 -4.86 -16.23 1.98
N GLY A 94 -5.41 -16.13 0.77
CA GLY A 94 -4.76 -15.47 -0.37
C GLY A 94 -4.30 -14.04 -0.04
N THR A 95 -5.20 -13.20 0.47
CA THR A 95 -4.85 -11.85 0.90
C THR A 95 -3.84 -11.84 2.05
N ALA A 96 -3.98 -12.79 3.00
CA ALA A 96 -3.12 -12.86 4.18
C ALA A 96 -1.66 -13.14 3.82
N ILE A 97 -1.41 -14.05 2.87
CA ILE A 97 -0.05 -14.42 2.43
C ILE A 97 0.52 -13.46 1.38
N ALA A 98 -0.32 -12.67 0.70
CA ALA A 98 0.13 -11.65 -0.24
C ALA A 98 0.81 -10.45 0.47
N ARG A 99 0.31 -10.04 1.64
CA ARG A 99 0.80 -8.85 2.36
C ARG A 99 2.29 -8.93 2.73
N PRO A 100 2.83 -10.03 3.27
CA PRO A 100 4.25 -10.17 3.53
C PRO A 100 5.12 -10.08 2.27
N LEU A 101 4.68 -10.64 1.14
CA LEU A 101 5.40 -10.51 -0.13
C LEU A 101 5.43 -9.06 -0.63
N ILE A 102 4.28 -8.37 -0.58
CA ILE A 102 4.20 -6.95 -0.95
C ILE A 102 5.12 -6.12 -0.05
N ALA A 103 5.09 -6.35 1.26
CA ALA A 103 5.94 -5.66 2.22
C ALA A 103 7.43 -5.92 1.97
N LYS A 104 7.82 -7.16 1.66
CA LYS A 104 9.19 -7.51 1.29
C LYS A 104 9.66 -6.68 0.11
N LYS A 105 8.88 -6.66 -0.96
CA LYS A 105 9.24 -5.93 -2.17
C LYS A 105 9.29 -4.43 -1.96
N GLN A 106 8.37 -3.91 -1.16
CA GLN A 106 8.35 -2.49 -0.80
C GLN A 106 9.62 -2.07 -0.04
N ILE A 107 10.13 -2.91 0.89
CA ILE A 107 11.40 -2.67 1.59
C ILE A 107 12.59 -2.72 0.62
N GLU A 108 12.60 -3.65 -0.35
CA GLU A 108 13.64 -3.70 -1.39
C GLU A 108 13.65 -2.41 -2.20
N ILE A 109 12.48 -1.92 -2.61
CA ILE A 109 12.34 -0.66 -3.35
C ILE A 109 12.77 0.52 -2.47
N ALA A 110 12.36 0.57 -1.21
CA ALA A 110 12.74 1.63 -0.28
C ALA A 110 14.27 1.73 -0.14
N LYS A 111 14.96 0.61 -0.01
CA LYS A 111 16.43 0.57 -0.02
C LYS A 111 17.03 1.06 -1.35
N LYS A 112 16.45 0.65 -2.47
CA LYS A 112 16.91 1.01 -3.83
C LYS A 112 16.82 2.51 -4.09
N VAL A 113 15.73 3.15 -3.65
CA VAL A 113 15.49 4.59 -3.90
C VAL A 113 15.96 5.49 -2.76
N GLY A 114 16.51 4.92 -1.69
CA GLY A 114 16.97 5.66 -0.50
C GLY A 114 15.81 6.32 0.25
N ALA A 115 14.68 5.64 0.39
CA ALA A 115 13.53 6.19 1.10
C ALA A 115 13.70 6.12 2.62
N ASP A 116 13.20 7.17 3.30
CA ASP A 116 13.25 7.30 4.76
C ASP A 116 12.13 6.49 5.44
N ALA A 117 11.03 6.24 4.71
CA ALA A 117 9.84 5.60 5.25
C ALA A 117 9.12 4.73 4.22
N VAL A 118 8.30 3.81 4.73
CA VAL A 118 7.30 3.07 3.97
C VAL A 118 5.89 3.39 4.48
N CYS A 119 4.91 3.34 3.58
CA CYS A 119 3.51 3.61 3.91
C CYS A 119 2.59 2.53 3.34
N HIS A 120 1.57 2.16 4.10
CA HIS A 120 0.50 1.25 3.66
C HIS A 120 -0.88 1.85 3.91
N GLY A 121 -1.86 1.43 3.10
CA GLY A 121 -3.25 1.86 3.19
C GLY A 121 -4.15 0.97 4.06
N ALA A 122 -3.58 0.02 4.82
CA ALA A 122 -4.37 -0.85 5.67
C ALA A 122 -5.01 -0.08 6.83
N THR A 123 -6.30 -0.35 7.07
CA THR A 123 -7.04 0.29 8.17
C THR A 123 -6.48 -0.13 9.53
N GLY A 124 -6.56 0.77 10.51
CA GLY A 124 -6.03 0.53 11.86
C GLY A 124 -6.79 -0.52 12.70
N LYS A 125 -7.79 -1.19 12.14
CA LYS A 125 -8.64 -2.18 12.84
C LYS A 125 -8.51 -3.60 12.29
N GLY A 126 -7.85 -3.77 11.14
CA GLY A 126 -7.75 -5.06 10.46
C GLY A 126 -6.39 -5.76 10.67
N ASN A 127 -6.33 -7.04 10.31
CA ASN A 127 -5.11 -7.83 10.39
C ASN A 127 -4.05 -7.42 9.35
N ASP A 128 -4.43 -6.73 8.28
CA ASP A 128 -3.52 -6.39 7.20
C ASP A 128 -2.42 -5.42 7.64
N GLN A 129 -2.73 -4.46 8.52
CA GLN A 129 -1.70 -3.60 9.10
C GLN A 129 -0.61 -4.39 9.83
N ILE A 130 -1.00 -5.40 10.62
CA ILE A 130 -0.05 -6.24 11.37
C ILE A 130 0.82 -7.04 10.38
N ARG A 131 0.23 -7.58 9.31
CA ARG A 131 0.96 -8.34 8.28
C ARG A 131 1.99 -7.48 7.57
N PHE A 132 1.64 -6.24 7.23
CA PHE A 132 2.59 -5.29 6.66
C PHE A 132 3.70 -4.93 7.65
N GLU A 133 3.32 -4.46 8.85
CA GLU A 133 4.28 -3.90 9.80
C GLU A 133 5.24 -4.93 10.36
N LEU A 134 4.77 -6.14 10.70
CA LEU A 134 5.66 -7.22 11.15
C LEU A 134 6.66 -7.61 10.04
N ALA A 135 6.24 -7.63 8.77
CA ALA A 135 7.15 -7.88 7.67
C ALA A 135 8.17 -6.75 7.49
N TYR A 136 7.75 -5.48 7.60
CA TYR A 136 8.68 -4.35 7.56
C TYR A 136 9.72 -4.43 8.68
N TYR A 137 9.30 -4.59 9.91
CA TYR A 137 10.22 -4.66 11.07
C TYR A 137 11.14 -5.87 11.03
N GLY A 138 10.66 -7.00 10.50
CA GLY A 138 11.49 -8.19 10.31
C GLY A 138 12.57 -8.04 9.24
N LEU A 139 12.36 -7.16 8.23
CA LEU A 139 13.26 -6.96 7.10
C LEU A 139 14.14 -5.72 7.22
N ASN A 140 13.64 -4.71 7.91
CA ASN A 140 14.34 -3.46 8.18
C ASN A 140 13.76 -2.82 9.46
N PRO A 141 14.27 -3.18 10.65
CA PRO A 141 13.73 -2.72 11.93
C PRO A 141 13.81 -1.21 12.13
N ASP A 142 14.71 -0.55 11.44
CA ASP A 142 14.97 0.89 11.59
C ASP A 142 14.11 1.75 10.64
N ILE A 143 13.38 1.12 9.69
CA ILE A 143 12.56 1.89 8.75
C ILE A 143 11.35 2.48 9.44
N ARG A 144 11.09 3.73 9.15
CA ARG A 144 9.86 4.37 9.63
C ARG A 144 8.65 3.85 8.87
N VAL A 145 7.60 3.49 9.59
CA VAL A 145 6.32 3.07 9.02
C VAL A 145 5.29 4.17 9.23
N ILE A 146 4.68 4.64 8.14
CA ILE A 146 3.56 5.58 8.18
C ILE A 146 2.28 4.80 7.94
N ALA A 147 1.36 4.89 8.89
CA ALA A 147 0.04 4.25 8.85
C ALA A 147 -1.07 5.30 8.96
N PRO A 148 -1.48 5.93 7.85
CA PRO A 148 -2.35 7.11 7.84
C PRO A 148 -3.66 6.91 8.62
N TRP A 149 -4.26 5.74 8.56
CA TRP A 149 -5.49 5.42 9.30
C TRP A 149 -5.37 5.53 10.82
N ARG A 150 -4.16 5.65 11.37
CA ARG A 150 -3.89 5.91 12.79
C ARG A 150 -3.47 7.35 13.06
N GLU A 151 -3.18 8.12 12.00
CA GLU A 151 -2.56 9.45 12.12
C GLU A 151 -3.48 10.59 11.66
N TRP A 152 -4.39 10.32 10.72
CA TRP A 152 -5.24 11.31 10.10
C TRP A 152 -6.66 11.36 10.66
N ASP A 153 -7.37 12.45 10.39
CA ASP A 153 -8.78 12.62 10.76
C ASP A 153 -9.77 12.15 9.67
N LEU A 154 -9.28 11.55 8.57
CA LEU A 154 -10.07 11.09 7.43
C LEU A 154 -10.65 9.70 7.68
N ASN A 155 -11.37 9.52 8.78
CA ASN A 155 -11.79 8.22 9.32
C ASN A 155 -13.12 7.69 8.76
N SER A 156 -13.63 8.26 7.67
CA SER A 156 -14.86 7.80 7.01
C SER A 156 -14.78 7.96 5.50
N ARG A 157 -15.51 7.09 4.74
CA ARG A 157 -15.59 7.18 3.28
C ARG A 157 -16.03 8.57 2.81
N LYS A 158 -16.95 9.22 3.54
CA LYS A 158 -17.42 10.57 3.23
C LYS A 158 -16.27 11.59 3.28
N LYS A 159 -15.48 11.57 4.35
CA LYS A 159 -14.32 12.47 4.48
C LYS A 159 -13.23 12.21 3.44
N LEU A 160 -13.02 10.95 3.05
CA LEU A 160 -12.09 10.61 1.97
C LEU A 160 -12.56 11.18 0.62
N ILE A 161 -13.86 11.09 0.32
CA ILE A 161 -14.43 11.66 -0.89
C ILE A 161 -14.32 13.19 -0.88
N GLU A 162 -14.70 13.85 0.23
CA GLU A 162 -14.56 15.30 0.37
C GLU A 162 -13.11 15.78 0.19
N PHE A 163 -12.14 15.04 0.75
CA PHE A 163 -10.72 15.32 0.55
C PHE A 163 -10.29 15.12 -0.90
N ALA A 164 -10.74 14.04 -1.54
CA ALA A 164 -10.44 13.74 -2.92
C ALA A 164 -11.01 14.80 -3.88
N GLU A 165 -12.26 15.23 -3.67
CA GLU A 165 -12.89 16.31 -4.46
C GLU A 165 -12.12 17.62 -4.30
N LYS A 166 -11.80 18.00 -3.07
CA LYS A 166 -11.01 19.22 -2.77
C LYS A 166 -9.66 19.23 -3.48
N ASN A 167 -9.02 18.07 -3.59
CA ASN A 167 -7.69 17.91 -4.19
C ASN A 167 -7.74 17.44 -5.66
N GLN A 168 -8.91 17.44 -6.30
CA GLN A 168 -9.10 17.05 -7.70
C GLN A 168 -8.60 15.63 -8.02
N ILE A 169 -8.65 14.74 -7.04
CA ILE A 169 -8.31 13.32 -7.23
C ILE A 169 -9.44 12.64 -7.99
N VAL A 170 -9.11 12.04 -9.13
CA VAL A 170 -10.09 11.33 -9.95
C VAL A 170 -10.57 10.07 -9.23
N ILE A 171 -11.84 10.07 -8.84
CA ILE A 171 -12.51 8.91 -8.25
C ILE A 171 -13.20 8.16 -9.37
N THR A 172 -12.71 6.97 -9.72
CA THR A 172 -13.50 6.03 -10.53
C THR A 172 -14.70 5.60 -9.68
N LYS A 173 -15.90 5.83 -10.18
CA LYS A 173 -17.12 5.29 -9.54
C LYS A 173 -17.03 3.77 -9.66
N ASP A 174 -16.66 3.10 -8.56
CA ASP A 174 -16.93 1.68 -8.46
C ASP A 174 -18.43 1.48 -8.62
N ASN A 175 -18.84 0.78 -9.68
CA ASN A 175 -20.23 0.38 -9.91
C ASN A 175 -20.70 -0.70 -8.91
N SER A 176 -19.94 -1.00 -7.87
CA SER A 176 -20.34 -1.82 -6.74
C SER A 176 -20.95 -0.91 -5.67
N GLY A 177 -22.15 -0.39 -5.99
CA GLY A 177 -23.03 0.07 -4.95
C GLY A 177 -23.51 -1.17 -4.17
N GLU A 178 -23.03 -1.30 -2.94
CA GLU A 178 -23.78 -1.79 -1.79
C GLU A 178 -22.92 -1.56 -0.55
#